data_35f6c8686c2eb3cc6a7b13a0415a8332
#
_entry.id   35f6c8686c2eb3cc6a7b13a0415a8332
#
_cell.length_a   1.000
_cell.length_b   1.000
_cell.length_c   1.000
_cell.angle_alpha   90.00
_cell.angle_beta   90.00
_cell.angle_gamma   90.00
#
_symmetry.space_group_name_H-M   'P 1'
#
loop_
_entity.id
_entity.type
_entity.pdbx_description
1 polymer ?
#
loop_
_entity_poly.entity_id
_entity_poly.type
_entity_poly.pdbx_seq_one_letter_code
_entity_poly.pdbx_strand_id
1 'polypeptide(L)'
;DIHHLATRMDDVTDYINSAAKRIFLYNPKEIPAAAKELVKLIQETGEWIDKAVGELDVLKKSRKNVSQYCVELHLIENKADDVYEHFLIKLFENQKDGVELIKQKEIMYELEKATDAAFLQGKPLFLIKNI
;
A
#
# COMPACT_ATOMS: atom_id res chain seq x y z
N ASP A 1 -13.68 -1.63 -14.36
CA ASP A 1 -14.57 -0.51 -14.21
C ASP A 1 -13.85 0.71 -13.65
N ILE A 2 -13.83 1.80 -14.44
CA ILE A 2 -13.14 3.06 -14.11
C ILE A 2 -13.67 3.64 -12.79
N HIS A 3 -14.96 3.53 -12.57
CA HIS A 3 -15.61 4.04 -11.36
C HIS A 3 -15.12 3.30 -10.11
N HIS A 4 -14.98 1.99 -10.21
CA HIS A 4 -14.46 1.16 -9.12
C HIS A 4 -12.98 1.48 -8.82
N LEU A 5 -12.20 1.72 -9.87
CA LEU A 5 -10.78 2.10 -9.75
C LEU A 5 -10.65 3.45 -9.04
N ALA A 6 -11.47 4.46 -9.42
CA ALA A 6 -11.46 5.78 -8.79
C ALA A 6 -11.80 5.70 -7.30
N THR A 7 -12.81 4.91 -6.92
CA THR A 7 -13.18 4.69 -5.52
C THR A 7 -12.03 4.09 -4.71
N ARG A 8 -11.28 3.15 -5.29
CA ARG A 8 -10.12 2.53 -4.62
C ARG A 8 -8.96 3.51 -4.45
N MET A 9 -8.75 4.42 -5.39
CA MET A 9 -7.74 5.46 -5.27
C MET A 9 -8.06 6.41 -4.12
N ASP A 10 -9.34 6.75 -3.93
CA ASP A 10 -9.79 7.53 -2.79
C ASP A 10 -9.48 6.81 -1.47
N ASP A 11 -9.70 5.49 -1.39
CA ASP A 11 -9.39 4.69 -0.20
C ASP A 11 -7.90 4.75 0.16
N VAL A 12 -7.00 4.64 -0.83
CA VAL A 12 -5.55 4.76 -0.60
C VAL A 12 -5.21 6.13 -0.03
N THR A 13 -5.74 7.19 -0.63
CA THR A 13 -5.53 8.57 -0.19
C THR A 13 -6.04 8.78 1.22
N ASP A 14 -7.21 8.26 1.55
CA ASP A 14 -7.81 8.36 2.87
C ASP A 14 -6.95 7.69 3.94
N TYR A 15 -6.40 6.51 3.68
CA TYR A 15 -5.52 5.82 4.61
C TYR A 15 -4.18 6.54 4.81
N ILE A 16 -3.60 7.10 3.73
CA ILE A 16 -2.38 7.91 3.83
C ILE A 16 -2.65 9.16 4.67
N ASN A 17 -3.74 9.86 4.42
CA ASN A 17 -4.13 11.03 5.19
C ASN A 17 -4.39 10.68 6.66
N SER A 18 -5.01 9.53 6.93
CA SER A 18 -5.25 9.02 8.27
C SER A 18 -3.94 8.75 9.02
N ALA A 19 -2.95 8.17 8.35
CA ALA A 19 -1.62 7.96 8.93
C ALA A 19 -0.94 9.29 9.25
N ALA A 20 -0.95 10.24 8.32
CA ALA A 20 -0.37 11.57 8.50
C ALA A 20 -1.04 12.32 9.66
N LYS A 21 -2.35 12.25 9.77
CA LYS A 21 -3.12 12.86 10.85
C LYS A 21 -2.74 12.26 12.20
N ARG A 22 -2.57 10.95 12.28
CA ARG A 22 -2.13 10.27 13.51
C ARG A 22 -0.72 10.68 13.92
N ILE A 23 0.20 10.82 12.97
CA ILE A 23 1.55 11.32 13.25
C ILE A 23 1.46 12.71 13.87
N PHE A 24 0.65 13.59 13.32
CA PHE A 24 0.46 14.94 13.82
C PHE A 24 -0.18 14.95 15.23
N LEU A 25 -1.28 14.21 15.41
CA LEU A 25 -2.05 14.21 16.66
C LEU A 25 -1.31 13.51 17.80
N TYR A 26 -0.67 12.38 17.51
CA TYR A 26 -0.04 11.56 18.54
C TYR A 26 1.38 12.01 18.88
N ASN A 27 2.02 12.71 17.96
CA ASN A 27 3.39 13.19 18.13
C ASN A 27 4.31 12.07 18.67
N PRO A 28 4.52 10.98 17.94
CA PRO A 28 5.37 9.89 18.40
C PRO A 28 6.81 10.35 18.60
N LYS A 29 7.54 9.71 19.48
CA LYS A 29 8.95 10.02 19.74
C LYS A 29 9.82 9.79 18.53
N GLU A 30 9.48 8.77 17.74
CA GLU A 30 10.14 8.51 16.45
C GLU A 30 9.14 7.93 15.46
N ILE A 31 9.41 8.15 14.17
CA ILE A 31 8.69 7.49 13.09
C ILE A 31 9.49 6.23 12.73
N PRO A 32 8.88 5.02 12.81
CA PRO A 32 9.60 3.79 12.52
C PRO A 32 10.19 3.78 11.09
N ALA A 33 11.36 3.20 10.92
CA ALA A 33 11.97 3.01 9.60
C ALA A 33 11.04 2.21 8.67
N ALA A 34 10.28 1.25 9.22
CA ALA A 34 9.29 0.47 8.49
C ALA A 34 8.20 1.35 7.86
N ALA A 35 7.84 2.49 8.48
CA ALA A 35 6.88 3.42 7.89
C ALA A 35 7.37 3.99 6.56
N LYS A 36 8.65 4.33 6.48
CA LYS A 36 9.27 4.82 5.25
C LYS A 36 9.29 3.74 4.17
N GLU A 37 9.55 2.50 4.56
CA GLU A 37 9.51 1.37 3.63
C GLU A 37 8.11 1.14 3.07
N LEU A 38 7.06 1.20 3.90
CA LEU A 38 5.68 1.06 3.45
C LEU A 38 5.28 2.19 2.50
N VAL A 39 5.64 3.44 2.80
CA VAL A 39 5.37 4.59 1.93
C VAL A 39 6.02 4.39 0.56
N LYS A 40 7.27 3.92 0.55
CA LYS A 40 8.00 3.63 -0.69
C LYS A 40 7.29 2.54 -1.51
N LEU A 41 6.81 1.49 -0.86
CA LEU A 41 6.06 0.41 -1.51
C LEU A 41 4.72 0.91 -2.07
N ILE A 42 4.04 1.81 -1.36
CA ILE A 42 2.82 2.46 -1.86
C ILE A 42 3.13 3.25 -3.14
N GLN A 43 4.22 4.00 -3.16
CA GLN A 43 4.65 4.76 -4.33
C GLN A 43 4.95 3.84 -5.52
N GLU A 44 5.67 2.75 -5.29
CA GLU A 44 5.97 1.75 -6.32
C GLU A 44 4.68 1.13 -6.88
N THR A 45 3.71 0.83 -6.02
CA THR A 45 2.40 0.32 -6.44
C THR A 45 1.70 1.31 -7.36
N GLY A 46 1.70 2.60 -7.00
CA GLY A 46 1.13 3.66 -7.82
C GLY A 46 1.78 3.75 -9.20
N GLU A 47 3.09 3.64 -9.28
CA GLU A 47 3.83 3.66 -10.55
C GLU A 47 3.44 2.48 -11.46
N TRP A 48 3.31 1.28 -10.90
CA TRP A 48 2.89 0.10 -11.67
C TRP A 48 1.45 0.21 -12.15
N ILE A 49 0.55 0.77 -11.33
CA ILE A 49 -0.84 1.01 -11.70
C ILE A 49 -0.91 2.03 -12.85
N ASP A 50 -0.16 3.12 -12.76
CA ASP A 50 -0.10 4.14 -13.82
C ASP A 50 0.36 3.53 -15.15
N LYS A 51 1.39 2.70 -15.12
CA LYS A 51 1.88 1.99 -16.31
C LYS A 51 0.82 1.07 -16.89
N ALA A 52 0.14 0.32 -16.04
CA ALA A 52 -0.92 -0.61 -16.47
C ALA A 52 -2.10 0.13 -17.09
N VAL A 53 -2.55 1.22 -16.48
CA VAL A 53 -3.66 2.04 -17.00
C VAL A 53 -3.27 2.70 -18.32
N GLY A 54 -2.04 3.21 -18.44
CA GLY A 54 -1.53 3.82 -19.68
C GLY A 54 -1.52 2.83 -20.85
N GLU A 55 -1.25 1.55 -20.59
CA GLU A 55 -1.23 0.52 -21.64
C GLU A 55 -2.62 0.00 -22.01
N LEU A 56 -3.61 0.14 -21.15
CA LEU A 56 -5.00 -0.23 -21.47
C LEU A 56 -5.59 0.67 -22.57
N ASP A 57 -5.11 1.92 -22.69
CA ASP A 57 -5.53 2.84 -23.75
C ASP A 57 -5.00 2.43 -25.13
N VAL A 58 -3.95 1.59 -25.19
CA VAL A 58 -3.35 1.07 -26.44
C VAL A 58 -3.81 -0.38 -26.65
N LEU A 59 -5.02 -0.54 -27.02
CA LEU A 59 -5.95 -1.68 -26.92
C LEU A 59 -5.53 -3.07 -27.39
N LYS A 60 -4.34 -3.36 -27.91
CA LYS A 60 -4.05 -4.70 -28.45
C LYS A 60 -2.66 -5.29 -28.17
N LYS A 61 -1.72 -4.50 -27.71
CA LYS A 61 -0.33 -4.97 -27.50
C LYS A 61 -0.02 -5.40 -26.05
N SER A 62 -0.96 -5.22 -25.11
CA SER A 62 -0.61 -5.12 -23.70
C SER A 62 -1.06 -6.26 -22.78
N ARG A 63 -1.75 -7.30 -23.25
CA ARG A 63 -2.19 -8.39 -22.36
C ARG A 63 -1.05 -9.07 -21.62
N LYS A 64 0.10 -9.24 -22.30
CA LYS A 64 1.30 -9.82 -21.70
C LYS A 64 1.90 -8.90 -20.62
N ASN A 65 1.92 -7.60 -20.90
CA ASN A 65 2.47 -6.59 -19.97
C ASN A 65 1.58 -6.40 -18.75
N VAL A 66 0.27 -6.37 -18.91
CA VAL A 66 -0.71 -6.29 -17.80
C VAL A 66 -0.54 -7.48 -16.85
N SER A 67 -0.30 -8.68 -17.40
CA SER A 67 0.00 -9.87 -16.60
C SER A 67 1.24 -9.67 -15.73
N GLN A 68 2.31 -9.12 -16.29
CA GLN A 68 3.54 -8.85 -15.56
C GLN A 68 3.33 -7.79 -14.48
N TYR A 69 2.56 -6.74 -14.76
CA TYR A 69 2.25 -5.72 -13.77
C TYR A 69 1.48 -6.28 -12.57
N CYS A 70 0.55 -7.19 -12.83
CA CYS A 70 -0.16 -7.88 -11.74
C CYS A 70 0.78 -8.72 -10.88
N VAL A 71 1.77 -9.39 -11.48
CA VAL A 71 2.80 -10.13 -10.74
C VAL A 71 3.63 -9.17 -9.86
N GLU A 72 4.07 -8.04 -10.42
CA GLU A 72 4.83 -7.04 -9.68
C GLU A 72 4.04 -6.46 -8.50
N LEU A 73 2.76 -6.16 -8.71
CA LEU A 73 1.87 -5.67 -7.65
C LEU A 73 1.72 -6.71 -6.52
N HIS A 74 1.61 -7.98 -6.87
CA HIS A 74 1.52 -9.06 -5.88
C HIS A 74 2.82 -9.20 -5.09
N LEU A 75 3.98 -9.07 -5.73
CA LEU A 75 5.28 -9.11 -5.05
C LEU A 75 5.43 -7.93 -4.08
N ILE A 76 4.97 -6.74 -4.45
CA ILE A 76 4.98 -5.56 -3.58
C ILE A 76 4.08 -5.78 -2.38
N GLU A 77 2.89 -6.32 -2.58
CA GLU A 77 1.94 -6.61 -1.50
C GLU A 77 2.54 -7.60 -0.50
N ASN A 78 3.14 -8.68 -0.96
CA ASN A 78 3.82 -9.65 -0.10
C ASN A 78 4.96 -9.00 0.70
N LYS A 79 5.73 -8.12 0.06
CA LYS A 79 6.82 -7.41 0.72
C LYS A 79 6.29 -6.44 1.78
N ALA A 80 5.19 -5.76 1.52
CA ALA A 80 4.53 -4.89 2.49
C ALA A 80 4.04 -5.66 3.71
N ASP A 81 3.44 -6.82 3.50
CA ASP A 81 3.01 -7.70 4.59
C ASP A 81 4.20 -8.12 5.47
N ASP A 82 5.31 -8.51 4.86
CA ASP A 82 6.54 -8.88 5.58
C ASP A 82 7.10 -7.71 6.39
N VAL A 83 7.14 -6.52 5.82
CA VAL A 83 7.60 -5.31 6.51
C VAL A 83 6.74 -5.03 7.73
N TYR A 84 5.42 -5.12 7.58
CA TYR A 84 4.48 -4.87 8.65
C TYR A 84 4.59 -5.91 9.78
N GLU A 85 4.64 -7.19 9.43
CA GLU A 85 4.78 -8.27 10.41
C GLU A 85 6.07 -8.18 11.20
N HIS A 86 7.20 -7.93 10.54
CA HIS A 86 8.49 -7.73 11.21
C HIS A 86 8.46 -6.53 12.13
N PHE A 87 7.82 -5.45 11.69
CA PHE A 87 7.66 -4.26 12.53
C PHE A 87 6.90 -4.59 13.82
N LEU A 88 5.78 -5.32 13.72
CA LEU A 88 4.98 -5.69 14.88
C LEU A 88 5.77 -6.56 15.87
N ILE A 89 6.50 -7.55 15.37
CA ILE A 89 7.33 -8.42 16.21
C ILE A 89 8.34 -7.60 17.01
N LYS A 90 9.09 -6.74 16.34
CA LYS A 90 10.11 -5.89 17.00
C LYS A 90 9.48 -4.88 17.95
N LEU A 91 8.34 -4.32 17.60
CA LEU A 91 7.64 -3.36 18.43
C LEU A 91 7.25 -3.99 19.78
N PHE A 92 6.63 -5.15 19.75
CA PHE A 92 6.21 -5.84 20.98
C PHE A 92 7.38 -6.39 21.79
N GLU A 93 8.51 -6.71 21.16
CA GLU A 93 9.72 -7.13 21.87
C GLU A 93 10.48 -5.99 22.56
N ASN A 94 10.59 -4.85 21.90
CA ASN A 94 11.54 -3.80 22.27
C ASN A 94 10.90 -2.57 22.88
N GLN A 95 9.66 -2.22 22.53
CA GLN A 95 9.02 -1.02 23.04
C GLN A 95 8.42 -1.27 24.41
N LYS A 96 8.97 -0.57 25.42
CA LYS A 96 8.56 -0.72 26.84
C LYS A 96 7.53 0.33 27.26
N ASP A 97 7.41 1.42 26.50
CA ASP A 97 6.41 2.46 26.75
C ASP A 97 5.13 2.07 26.01
N GLY A 98 4.07 1.71 26.75
CA GLY A 98 2.81 1.28 26.16
C GLY A 98 2.10 2.37 25.37
N VAL A 99 2.27 3.62 25.73
CA VAL A 99 1.68 4.75 24.99
C VAL A 99 2.37 4.89 23.62
N GLU A 100 3.70 4.86 23.61
CA GLU A 100 4.47 4.92 22.37
C GLU A 100 4.19 3.72 21.47
N LEU A 101 4.05 2.53 22.05
CA LEU A 101 3.67 1.32 21.34
C LEU A 101 2.35 1.50 20.57
N ILE A 102 1.33 2.04 21.26
CA ILE A 102 0.01 2.29 20.66
C ILE A 102 0.11 3.30 19.51
N LYS A 103 0.85 4.40 19.73
CA LYS A 103 1.05 5.43 18.72
C LYS A 103 1.66 4.85 17.44
N GLN A 104 2.75 4.12 17.58
CA GLN A 104 3.45 3.53 16.44
C GLN A 104 2.61 2.46 15.75
N LYS A 105 1.96 1.61 16.52
CA LYS A 105 1.09 0.55 15.99
C LYS A 105 -0.05 1.11 15.15
N GLU A 106 -0.75 2.15 15.63
CA GLU A 106 -1.86 2.75 14.89
C GLU A 106 -1.40 3.45 13.61
N ILE A 107 -0.27 4.16 13.64
CA ILE A 107 0.28 4.80 12.46
C ILE A 107 0.62 3.75 11.39
N MET A 108 1.29 2.68 11.79
CA MET A 108 1.69 1.61 10.88
C MET A 108 0.49 0.84 10.34
N TYR A 109 -0.55 0.65 11.15
CA TYR A 109 -1.79 0.02 10.72
C TYR A 109 -2.44 0.78 9.56
N GLU A 110 -2.50 2.10 9.63
CA GLU A 110 -3.08 2.91 8.54
C GLU A 110 -2.24 2.82 7.26
N LEU A 111 -0.92 2.78 7.37
CA LEU A 111 -0.04 2.60 6.21
C LEU A 111 -0.19 1.21 5.59
N GLU A 112 -0.33 0.18 6.40
CA GLU A 112 -0.57 -1.18 5.91
C GLU A 112 -1.92 -1.27 5.19
N LYS A 113 -2.96 -0.61 5.72
CA LYS A 113 -4.26 -0.51 5.04
C LYS A 113 -4.16 0.22 3.70
N ALA A 114 -3.32 1.23 3.61
CA ALA A 114 -3.06 1.91 2.34
C ALA A 114 -2.39 0.96 1.32
N THR A 115 -1.45 0.12 1.74
CA THR A 115 -0.83 -0.87 0.85
C THR A 115 -1.83 -1.91 0.37
N ASP A 116 -2.70 -2.41 1.24
CA ASP A 116 -3.77 -3.34 0.88
C ASP A 116 -4.72 -2.73 -0.14
N ALA A 117 -5.18 -1.49 0.10
CA ALA A 117 -6.08 -0.79 -0.82
C ALA A 117 -5.41 -0.56 -2.18
N ALA A 118 -4.13 -0.20 -2.20
CA ALA A 118 -3.36 -0.03 -3.42
C ALA A 118 -3.23 -1.34 -4.20
N PHE A 119 -2.97 -2.46 -3.52
CA PHE A 119 -2.92 -3.78 -4.14
C PHE A 119 -4.28 -4.16 -4.75
N LEU A 120 -5.37 -3.90 -4.05
CA LEU A 120 -6.73 -4.18 -4.52
C LEU A 120 -7.07 -3.42 -5.81
N GLN A 121 -6.44 -2.27 -6.08
CA GLN A 121 -6.59 -1.56 -7.36
C GLN A 121 -6.09 -2.38 -8.55
N GLY A 122 -5.09 -3.22 -8.36
CA GLY A 122 -4.57 -4.09 -9.42
C GLY A 122 -5.49 -5.27 -9.76
N LYS A 123 -6.42 -5.65 -8.89
CA LYS A 123 -7.34 -6.78 -9.12
C LYS A 123 -8.26 -6.59 -10.34
N PRO A 124 -8.86 -5.41 -10.57
CA PRO A 124 -9.65 -5.19 -11.78
C PRO A 124 -8.83 -5.39 -13.06
N LEU A 125 -7.55 -5.02 -13.05
CA LEU A 125 -6.65 -5.23 -14.18
C LEU A 125 -6.40 -6.71 -14.43
N PHE A 126 -6.29 -7.51 -13.37
CA PHE A 126 -6.18 -8.96 -13.46
C PHE A 126 -7.43 -9.61 -14.07
N LEU A 127 -8.62 -9.14 -13.68
CA LEU A 127 -9.89 -9.62 -14.24
C LEU A 127 -10.00 -9.29 -15.73
N ILE A 128 -9.54 -8.13 -16.17
CA ILE A 128 -9.51 -7.75 -17.59
C ILE A 128 -8.63 -8.72 -18.41
N LYS A 129 -7.56 -9.21 -17.82
CA LYS A 129 -6.66 -10.18 -18.46
C LYS A 129 -7.39 -11.50 -18.84
N ASN A 130 -8.37 -11.90 -18.07
CA ASN A 130 -9.07 -13.17 -18.22
C ASN A 130 -10.31 -13.09 -19.14
N ILE A 131 -10.58 -11.91 -19.68
CA ILE A 131 -11.61 -11.68 -20.70
C ILE A 131 -10.97 -11.70 -22.09
#